data_07a0c21160971b413c05e3e4d1057a9d
#
_entry.id   07a0c21160971b413c05e3e4d1057a9d
#
_cell.length_a   1.000
_cell.length_b   1.000
_cell.length_c   1.000
_cell.angle_alpha   90.00
_cell.angle_beta   90.00
_cell.angle_gamma   90.00
#
_symmetry.space_group_name_H-M   'P 1'
#
loop_
_entity.id
_entity.type
_entity.pdbx_description
1 polymer ?
#
loop_
_entity_poly.entity_id
_entity_poly.type
_entity_poly.pdbx_seq_one_letter_code
_entity_poly.pdbx_strand_id
1 'polypeptide(L)'
;MTMLEAQHLSFAYIPENTILHDVSLKLYPGEMLYILGRNGGGKTTLLHCLAGLLKLQTGQVMLADKNLGEYSAAERAQWIGLIPQLHTPAFAYSVKEMIMMGRAPHLGWLGSPTAADHAIVEEAMEQVGLFELRDRPYTEISGGERQLVLIARGLAQKCQILLMDEPTAHLDLSNQHRVLEIMNQLSNQGLSFIISSHAPNDALVYADNVLLLNGGWVTEYGPPKETLTEPMLSSVYGIKTEVIFGLENDKLIPRAVVPRRPLKMTPGSLVDHDSPLSQIFENSLITPQLILVTGLSGAGKTTWCAQLAKLASKQGLSVTGILSPGIFKGDRKIGIGVKVLHTNEHRQLAKLREDEDARLATPRWTFDPEAVEWANKNLEESPVGDLLIIDELGPLEFLRNEGWVAGLSRIDAGDYRVACVVVRSFLLPKALQRWPQALVVSGALNH
;
A
#
# COMPACT_ATOMS: atom_id res chain seq x y z
N MET A 1 29.18 -17.35 -1.17
CA MET A 1 29.48 -16.75 0.16
C MET A 1 28.54 -15.60 0.32
N THR A 2 27.83 -15.50 1.44
CA THR A 2 26.89 -14.42 1.72
C THR A 2 27.68 -13.17 2.11
N MET A 3 27.31 -12.01 1.57
CA MET A 3 27.98 -10.75 1.88
C MET A 3 27.39 -10.09 3.12
N LEU A 4 26.06 -10.05 3.21
CA LEU A 4 25.33 -9.55 4.38
C LEU A 4 24.13 -10.47 4.64
N GLU A 5 23.90 -10.84 5.90
CA GLU A 5 22.77 -11.67 6.30
C GLU A 5 22.13 -11.13 7.58
N ALA A 6 20.83 -10.85 7.54
CA ALA A 6 20.03 -10.62 8.73
C ALA A 6 19.37 -11.92 9.17
N GLN A 7 19.46 -12.24 10.45
CA GLN A 7 18.94 -13.47 11.04
C GLN A 7 18.01 -13.11 12.20
N HIS A 8 16.70 -13.38 12.04
CA HIS A 8 15.67 -13.21 13.05
C HIS A 8 15.64 -11.80 13.69
N LEU A 9 15.86 -10.76 12.86
CA LEU A 9 15.97 -9.38 13.27
C LEU A 9 14.62 -8.83 13.74
N SER A 10 14.56 -8.34 14.99
CA SER A 10 13.44 -7.57 15.48
C SER A 10 13.91 -6.24 16.08
N PHE A 11 13.08 -5.20 15.90
CA PHE A 11 13.42 -3.86 16.34
C PHE A 11 12.19 -3.05 16.76
N ALA A 12 12.34 -2.26 17.83
CA ALA A 12 11.40 -1.24 18.27
C ALA A 12 12.15 0.02 18.73
N TYR A 13 11.57 1.18 18.44
CA TYR A 13 12.05 2.45 19.03
C TYR A 13 11.60 2.61 20.48
N ILE A 14 10.43 2.07 20.81
CA ILE A 14 9.84 2.04 22.16
C ILE A 14 9.49 0.57 22.43
N PRO A 15 9.84 0.00 23.59
CA PRO A 15 9.69 -1.45 23.87
C PRO A 15 8.32 -2.03 23.55
N GLU A 16 7.24 -1.25 23.73
CA GLU A 16 5.86 -1.66 23.52
C GLU A 16 5.42 -1.59 22.05
N ASN A 17 6.22 -1.00 21.15
CA ASN A 17 5.86 -0.82 19.75
C ASN A 17 6.94 -1.37 18.82
N THR A 18 6.88 -2.67 18.56
CA THR A 18 7.80 -3.35 17.63
C THR A 18 7.49 -2.93 16.19
N ILE A 19 8.51 -2.50 15.47
CA ILE A 19 8.44 -2.03 14.07
C ILE A 19 8.85 -3.13 13.10
N LEU A 20 9.82 -3.96 13.47
CA LEU A 20 10.29 -5.09 12.66
C LEU A 20 10.17 -6.37 13.46
N HIS A 21 9.61 -7.40 12.84
CA HIS A 21 9.28 -8.67 13.48
C HIS A 21 9.95 -9.82 12.74
N ASP A 22 10.95 -10.44 13.35
CA ASP A 22 11.59 -11.68 12.88
C ASP A 22 12.06 -11.64 11.42
N VAL A 23 12.66 -10.51 11.00
CA VAL A 23 13.10 -10.31 9.62
C VAL A 23 14.37 -11.09 9.35
N SER A 24 14.36 -11.93 8.30
CA SER A 24 15.54 -12.64 7.81
C SER A 24 15.71 -12.37 6.31
N LEU A 25 16.94 -12.07 5.89
CA LEU A 25 17.33 -11.87 4.50
C LEU A 25 18.81 -12.14 4.27
N LYS A 26 19.18 -12.36 3.00
CA LYS A 26 20.57 -12.52 2.56
C LYS A 26 20.85 -11.62 1.37
N LEU A 27 22.08 -11.12 1.30
CA LEU A 27 22.59 -10.38 0.15
C LEU A 27 23.86 -11.04 -0.34
N TYR A 28 23.96 -11.26 -1.63
CA TYR A 28 25.12 -11.84 -2.30
C TYR A 28 25.95 -10.79 -3.03
N PRO A 29 27.23 -11.06 -3.36
CA PRO A 29 28.07 -10.13 -4.11
C PRO A 29 27.46 -9.77 -5.46
N GLY A 30 27.40 -8.48 -5.77
CA GLY A 30 26.84 -7.96 -7.02
C GLY A 30 25.32 -8.08 -7.15
N GLU A 31 24.60 -8.38 -6.06
CA GLU A 31 23.14 -8.52 -6.05
C GLU A 31 22.43 -7.19 -5.81
N MET A 32 21.31 -7.01 -6.50
CA MET A 32 20.35 -5.95 -6.25
C MET A 32 19.12 -6.52 -5.53
N LEU A 33 19.03 -6.32 -4.20
CA LEU A 33 17.89 -6.71 -3.37
C LEU A 33 16.96 -5.51 -3.17
N TYR A 34 15.70 -5.65 -3.58
CA TYR A 34 14.66 -4.65 -3.34
C TYR A 34 13.82 -4.99 -2.11
N ILE A 35 13.66 -4.03 -1.21
CA ILE A 35 12.70 -4.08 -0.09
C ILE A 35 11.47 -3.28 -0.50
N LEU A 36 10.37 -3.97 -0.80
CA LEU A 36 9.12 -3.36 -1.21
C LEU A 36 8.10 -3.35 -0.08
N GLY A 37 7.28 -2.32 -0.02
CA GLY A 37 6.22 -2.19 0.98
C GLY A 37 5.64 -0.78 1.04
N ARG A 38 4.53 -0.64 1.76
CA ARG A 38 3.87 0.67 1.94
C ARG A 38 4.74 1.63 2.76
N ASN A 39 4.43 2.94 2.63
CA ASN A 39 5.03 3.96 3.50
C ASN A 39 4.67 3.66 4.97
N GLY A 40 5.66 3.81 5.88
CA GLY A 40 5.52 3.44 7.28
C GLY A 40 5.63 1.93 7.57
N GLY A 41 5.89 1.08 6.57
CA GLY A 41 6.03 -0.38 6.73
C GLY A 41 7.33 -0.86 7.37
N GLY A 42 8.26 0.03 7.77
CA GLY A 42 9.52 -0.34 8.42
C GLY A 42 10.75 -0.41 7.49
N LYS A 43 10.63 -0.08 6.19
CA LYS A 43 11.73 -0.18 5.20
C LYS A 43 12.99 0.60 5.61
N THR A 44 12.85 1.90 5.90
CA THR A 44 13.94 2.77 6.38
C THR A 44 14.55 2.25 7.68
N THR A 45 13.71 1.78 8.60
CA THR A 45 14.16 1.19 9.87
C THR A 45 15.00 -0.07 9.61
N LEU A 46 14.58 -0.92 8.67
CA LEU A 46 15.34 -2.12 8.29
C LEU A 46 16.70 -1.73 7.69
N LEU A 47 16.76 -0.76 6.78
CA LEU A 47 18.04 -0.26 6.26
C LEU A 47 18.97 0.25 7.37
N HIS A 48 18.45 1.01 8.34
CA HIS A 48 19.24 1.50 9.47
C HIS A 48 19.73 0.36 10.39
N CYS A 49 18.93 -0.68 10.60
CA CYS A 49 19.36 -1.88 11.33
C CYS A 49 20.49 -2.61 10.58
N LEU A 50 20.35 -2.78 9.25
CA LEU A 50 21.36 -3.42 8.40
C LEU A 50 22.66 -2.61 8.32
N ALA A 51 22.58 -1.27 8.41
CA ALA A 51 23.75 -0.39 8.52
C ALA A 51 24.42 -0.40 9.91
N GLY A 52 23.80 -1.04 10.90
CA GLY A 52 24.26 -1.01 12.29
C GLY A 52 24.14 0.35 12.97
N LEU A 53 23.21 1.20 12.49
CA LEU A 53 22.87 2.49 13.09
C LEU A 53 21.87 2.37 14.23
N LEU A 54 21.09 1.29 14.25
CA LEU A 54 20.10 0.99 15.28
C LEU A 54 20.47 -0.31 15.99
N LYS A 55 20.37 -0.30 17.34
CA LYS A 55 20.64 -1.49 18.16
C LYS A 55 19.43 -2.42 18.12
N LEU A 56 19.63 -3.67 17.68
CA LEU A 56 18.58 -4.67 17.61
C LEU A 56 18.05 -5.06 18.99
N GLN A 57 16.77 -5.43 19.08
CA GLN A 57 16.20 -6.06 20.26
C GLN A 57 16.52 -7.56 20.28
N THR A 58 16.31 -8.22 19.15
CA THR A 58 16.66 -9.64 18.96
C THR A 58 17.24 -9.86 17.57
N GLY A 59 17.86 -11.01 17.37
CA GLY A 59 18.51 -11.36 16.12
C GLY A 59 19.91 -10.78 15.96
N GLN A 60 20.45 -10.91 14.77
CA GLN A 60 21.79 -10.41 14.45
C GLN A 60 21.91 -10.08 12.96
N VAL A 61 22.91 -9.26 12.63
CA VAL A 61 23.35 -9.03 11.26
C VAL A 61 24.77 -9.52 11.11
N MET A 62 25.01 -10.41 10.16
CA MET A 62 26.32 -10.93 9.79
C MET A 62 26.82 -10.18 8.56
N LEU A 63 28.06 -9.74 8.59
CA LEU A 63 28.76 -9.08 7.49
C LEU A 63 30.07 -9.85 7.23
N ALA A 64 30.20 -10.43 6.03
CA ALA A 64 31.37 -11.27 5.68
C ALA A 64 31.69 -12.32 6.76
N ASP A 65 30.66 -13.09 7.18
CA ASP A 65 30.70 -14.15 8.19
C ASP A 65 31.07 -13.72 9.64
N LYS A 66 31.11 -12.40 9.91
CA LYS A 66 31.35 -11.83 11.24
C LYS A 66 30.15 -10.99 11.70
N ASN A 67 29.82 -11.00 13.00
CA ASN A 67 28.71 -10.18 13.50
C ASN A 67 29.00 -8.69 13.31
N LEU A 68 28.02 -7.96 12.77
CA LEU A 68 28.14 -6.52 12.48
C LEU A 68 28.48 -5.70 13.73
N GLY A 69 28.03 -6.13 14.89
CA GLY A 69 28.33 -5.48 16.18
C GLY A 69 29.80 -5.55 16.60
N GLU A 70 30.59 -6.45 16.01
CA GLU A 70 32.01 -6.62 16.28
C GLU A 70 32.91 -5.66 15.46
N TYR A 71 32.33 -5.01 14.44
CA TYR A 71 33.02 -4.00 13.66
C TYR A 71 32.91 -2.63 14.32
N SER A 72 33.99 -1.85 14.32
CA SER A 72 33.93 -0.43 14.62
C SER A 72 33.10 0.33 13.60
N ALA A 73 32.68 1.55 13.90
CA ALA A 73 31.92 2.39 12.98
C ALA A 73 32.71 2.68 11.68
N ALA A 74 34.03 2.89 11.78
CA ALA A 74 34.90 3.12 10.63
C ALA A 74 35.02 1.86 9.74
N GLU A 75 35.19 0.69 10.33
CA GLU A 75 35.23 -0.57 9.60
C GLU A 75 33.91 -0.86 8.91
N ARG A 76 32.75 -0.68 9.59
CA ARG A 76 31.44 -0.83 8.95
C ARG A 76 31.28 0.10 7.75
N ALA A 77 31.71 1.35 7.89
CA ALA A 77 31.63 2.33 6.81
C ALA A 77 32.52 1.98 5.61
N GLN A 78 33.57 1.16 5.77
CA GLN A 78 34.35 0.63 4.63
C GLN A 78 33.60 -0.47 3.88
N TRP A 79 32.62 -1.13 4.50
CA TRP A 79 31.80 -2.16 3.87
C TRP A 79 30.48 -1.65 3.36
N ILE A 80 29.82 -0.78 4.13
CA ILE A 80 28.41 -0.38 3.91
C ILE A 80 28.33 1.14 3.77
N GLY A 81 27.82 1.59 2.64
CA GLY A 81 27.38 2.97 2.43
C GLY A 81 25.86 3.08 2.60
N LEU A 82 25.39 4.19 3.15
CA LEU A 82 23.96 4.47 3.28
C LEU A 82 23.63 5.79 2.58
N ILE A 83 22.66 5.71 1.66
CA ILE A 83 22.11 6.86 0.93
C ILE A 83 20.67 7.07 1.42
N PRO A 84 20.40 8.18 2.15
CA PRO A 84 19.06 8.48 2.65
C PRO A 84 18.15 9.00 1.53
N GLN A 85 16.84 8.91 1.73
CA GLN A 85 15.82 9.41 0.80
C GLN A 85 15.95 10.91 0.52
N LEU A 86 16.23 11.71 1.55
CA LEU A 86 16.41 13.16 1.43
C LEU A 86 17.76 13.55 2.00
N HIS A 87 18.48 14.37 1.27
CA HIS A 87 19.72 14.99 1.70
C HIS A 87 19.72 16.49 1.39
N THR A 88 19.64 17.29 2.45
CA THR A 88 19.72 18.76 2.34
C THR A 88 20.97 19.20 3.08
N PRO A 89 22.02 19.65 2.37
CA PRO A 89 23.23 20.13 3.02
C PRO A 89 22.99 21.48 3.71
N ALA A 90 23.65 21.69 4.85
CA ALA A 90 23.58 22.95 5.57
C ALA A 90 24.34 24.09 4.89
N PHE A 91 25.25 23.74 3.95
CA PHE A 91 26.12 24.69 3.26
C PHE A 91 26.12 24.40 1.75
N ALA A 92 26.46 25.41 0.94
CA ALA A 92 26.56 25.31 -0.52
C ALA A 92 27.88 24.65 -0.96
N TYR A 93 28.09 23.38 -0.59
CA TYR A 93 29.24 22.60 -1.05
C TYR A 93 29.16 22.37 -2.56
N SER A 94 30.33 22.34 -3.22
CA SER A 94 30.42 21.88 -4.61
C SER A 94 30.12 20.39 -4.74
N VAL A 95 29.77 19.92 -5.92
CA VAL A 95 29.58 18.50 -6.23
C VAL A 95 30.81 17.68 -5.81
N LYS A 96 32.02 18.16 -6.15
CA LYS A 96 33.29 17.50 -5.77
C LYS A 96 33.46 17.38 -4.25
N GLU A 97 33.15 18.44 -3.49
CA GLU A 97 33.24 18.42 -2.02
C GLU A 97 32.22 17.45 -1.40
N MET A 98 30.99 17.42 -1.93
CA MET A 98 29.97 16.47 -1.49
C MET A 98 30.40 15.01 -1.69
N ILE A 99 31.05 14.70 -2.82
CA ILE A 99 31.53 13.35 -3.09
C ILE A 99 32.77 13.04 -2.23
N MET A 100 33.65 14.02 -2.00
CA MET A 100 34.82 13.90 -1.13
C MET A 100 34.46 13.49 0.31
N MET A 101 33.26 13.86 0.82
CA MET A 101 32.79 13.40 2.11
C MET A 101 32.69 11.87 2.20
N GLY A 102 32.56 11.16 1.08
CA GLY A 102 32.62 9.70 1.01
C GLY A 102 33.98 9.13 1.47
N ARG A 103 35.04 9.92 1.43
CA ARG A 103 36.37 9.49 1.88
C ARG A 103 36.55 9.53 3.39
N ALA A 104 35.62 10.15 4.14
CA ALA A 104 35.73 10.32 5.60
C ALA A 104 36.11 9.03 6.38
N PRO A 105 35.59 7.82 6.07
CA PRO A 105 35.97 6.57 6.76
C PRO A 105 37.43 6.16 6.57
N HIS A 106 38.13 6.71 5.57
CA HIS A 106 39.51 6.40 5.24
C HIS A 106 40.49 7.48 5.74
N LEU A 107 39.96 8.61 6.20
CA LEU A 107 40.77 9.69 6.77
C LEU A 107 40.92 9.49 8.28
N GLY A 108 42.12 9.71 8.82
CA GLY A 108 42.29 9.76 10.26
C GLY A 108 41.61 10.96 10.88
N TRP A 109 41.49 11.02 12.21
CA TRP A 109 40.82 12.09 12.97
C TRP A 109 41.23 13.52 12.57
N LEU A 110 42.52 13.72 12.25
CA LEU A 110 43.07 15.00 11.77
C LEU A 110 43.56 14.91 10.33
N GLY A 111 43.14 13.88 9.60
CA GLY A 111 43.59 13.63 8.22
C GLY A 111 42.94 14.60 7.24
N SER A 112 43.73 15.10 6.31
CA SER A 112 43.24 15.84 5.14
C SER A 112 43.23 14.91 3.92
N PRO A 113 42.31 15.11 2.96
CA PRO A 113 42.30 14.36 1.71
C PRO A 113 43.64 14.42 0.97
N THR A 114 44.12 13.30 0.50
CA THR A 114 45.35 13.16 -0.26
C THR A 114 45.08 13.24 -1.80
N ALA A 115 46.16 13.32 -2.59
CA ALA A 115 46.01 13.23 -4.06
C ALA A 115 45.31 11.94 -4.51
N ALA A 116 45.52 10.81 -3.80
CA ALA A 116 44.83 9.56 -4.08
C ALA A 116 43.31 9.65 -3.80
N ASP A 117 42.89 10.35 -2.75
CA ASP A 117 41.48 10.58 -2.46
C ASP A 117 40.82 11.45 -3.51
N HIS A 118 41.51 12.47 -4.01
CA HIS A 118 41.04 13.29 -5.13
C HIS A 118 40.86 12.47 -6.42
N ALA A 119 41.78 11.59 -6.75
CA ALA A 119 41.69 10.70 -7.92
C ALA A 119 40.48 9.74 -7.80
N ILE A 120 40.23 9.17 -6.61
CA ILE A 120 39.06 8.31 -6.35
C ILE A 120 37.74 9.10 -6.53
N VAL A 121 37.68 10.35 -6.09
CA VAL A 121 36.51 11.22 -6.23
C VAL A 121 36.26 11.55 -7.72
N GLU A 122 37.31 11.82 -8.48
CA GLU A 122 37.24 12.09 -9.93
C GLU A 122 36.75 10.84 -10.69
N GLU A 123 37.32 9.68 -10.40
CA GLU A 123 36.86 8.39 -10.93
C GLU A 123 35.36 8.15 -10.65
N ALA A 124 34.93 8.38 -9.40
CA ALA A 124 33.54 8.23 -9.03
C ALA A 124 32.60 9.21 -9.77
N MET A 125 33.04 10.44 -10.00
CA MET A 125 32.28 11.41 -10.80
C MET A 125 32.18 11.01 -12.28
N GLU A 126 33.23 10.46 -12.87
CA GLU A 126 33.23 9.97 -14.24
C GLU A 126 32.28 8.78 -14.41
N GLN A 127 32.30 7.81 -13.48
CA GLN A 127 31.43 6.64 -13.49
C GLN A 127 29.93 6.98 -13.52
N VAL A 128 29.52 8.07 -12.90
CA VAL A 128 28.12 8.51 -12.89
C VAL A 128 27.83 9.67 -13.86
N GLY A 129 28.84 10.12 -14.64
CA GLY A 129 28.70 11.19 -15.63
C GLY A 129 28.47 12.57 -15.03
N LEU A 130 29.15 12.91 -13.92
CA LEU A 130 29.03 14.21 -13.23
C LEU A 130 30.28 15.08 -13.31
N PHE A 131 31.31 14.68 -14.04
CA PHE A 131 32.61 15.36 -14.02
C PHE A 131 32.50 16.85 -14.41
N GLU A 132 31.67 17.21 -15.38
CA GLU A 132 31.44 18.59 -15.83
C GLU A 132 30.75 19.47 -14.77
N LEU A 133 30.12 18.84 -13.76
CA LEU A 133 29.41 19.55 -12.68
C LEU A 133 30.25 19.68 -11.41
N ARG A 134 31.52 19.25 -11.41
CA ARG A 134 32.36 19.13 -10.21
C ARG A 134 32.46 20.39 -9.35
N ASP A 135 32.47 21.57 -9.98
CA ASP A 135 32.63 22.86 -9.29
C ASP A 135 31.28 23.57 -9.03
N ARG A 136 30.15 22.99 -9.52
CA ARG A 136 28.82 23.56 -9.28
C ARG A 136 28.39 23.34 -7.83
N PRO A 137 27.68 24.31 -7.22
CA PRO A 137 27.02 24.09 -5.93
C PRO A 137 26.01 22.93 -6.01
N TYR A 138 26.06 22.01 -5.06
CA TYR A 138 25.12 20.87 -4.95
C TYR A 138 23.65 21.33 -4.88
N THR A 139 23.40 22.51 -4.34
CA THR A 139 22.05 23.10 -4.24
C THR A 139 21.48 23.59 -5.56
N GLU A 140 22.33 23.79 -6.59
CA GLU A 140 21.96 24.37 -7.87
C GLU A 140 21.83 23.34 -9.01
N ILE A 141 22.01 22.06 -8.70
CA ILE A 141 21.84 20.95 -9.66
C ILE A 141 20.45 20.33 -9.53
N SER A 142 20.01 19.60 -10.57
CA SER A 142 18.70 18.93 -10.61
C SER A 142 18.57 17.81 -9.57
N GLY A 143 17.34 17.37 -9.29
CA GLY A 143 17.08 16.27 -8.36
C GLY A 143 17.78 14.96 -8.77
N GLY A 144 17.77 14.63 -10.06
CA GLY A 144 18.45 13.45 -10.60
C GLY A 144 19.97 13.55 -10.44
N GLU A 145 20.56 14.72 -10.75
CA GLU A 145 22.00 14.95 -10.55
C GLU A 145 22.38 14.86 -9.07
N ARG A 146 21.56 15.39 -8.15
CA ARG A 146 21.78 15.23 -6.70
C ARG A 146 21.82 13.76 -6.30
N GLN A 147 20.92 12.95 -6.84
CA GLN A 147 20.90 11.51 -6.54
C GLN A 147 22.18 10.83 -7.04
N LEU A 148 22.64 11.18 -8.24
CA LEU A 148 23.91 10.68 -8.78
C LEU A 148 25.12 11.14 -7.95
N VAL A 149 25.11 12.36 -7.39
CA VAL A 149 26.15 12.82 -6.44
C VAL A 149 26.20 11.95 -5.19
N LEU A 150 25.03 11.55 -4.65
CA LEU A 150 24.97 10.65 -3.48
C LEU A 150 25.49 9.24 -3.81
N ILE A 151 25.20 8.73 -5.03
CA ILE A 151 25.77 7.47 -5.51
C ILE A 151 27.29 7.60 -5.66
N ALA A 152 27.78 8.65 -6.32
CA ALA A 152 29.22 8.91 -6.47
C ALA A 152 29.92 9.03 -5.09
N ARG A 153 29.28 9.63 -4.10
CA ARG A 153 29.79 9.66 -2.70
C ARG A 153 29.93 8.26 -2.13
N GLY A 154 28.95 7.36 -2.37
CA GLY A 154 29.04 5.96 -1.99
C GLY A 154 30.18 5.23 -2.73
N LEU A 155 30.38 5.49 -4.04
CA LEU A 155 31.49 4.94 -4.81
C LEU A 155 32.86 5.44 -4.28
N ALA A 156 32.97 6.75 -3.99
CA ALA A 156 34.15 7.31 -3.37
C ALA A 156 34.47 6.71 -2.01
N GLN A 157 33.49 6.24 -1.29
CA GLN A 157 33.65 5.50 -0.03
C GLN A 157 34.32 4.15 -0.24
N LYS A 158 34.32 3.61 -1.49
CA LYS A 158 34.85 2.28 -1.85
C LYS A 158 34.20 1.15 -1.02
N CYS A 159 32.94 1.32 -0.64
CA CYS A 159 32.17 0.28 0.05
C CYS A 159 31.73 -0.82 -0.93
N GLN A 160 31.38 -1.99 -0.40
CA GLN A 160 30.95 -3.14 -1.20
C GLN A 160 29.42 -3.28 -1.24
N ILE A 161 28.73 -2.61 -0.32
CA ILE A 161 27.27 -2.62 -0.20
C ILE A 161 26.78 -1.18 -0.13
N LEU A 162 25.80 -0.81 -0.97
CA LEU A 162 25.05 0.43 -0.86
C LEU A 162 23.62 0.15 -0.42
N LEU A 163 23.25 0.68 0.73
CA LEU A 163 21.89 0.74 1.22
C LEU A 163 21.25 2.04 0.74
N MET A 164 20.12 1.97 0.04
CA MET A 164 19.49 3.13 -0.57
C MET A 164 18.02 3.23 -0.16
N ASP A 165 17.65 4.36 0.42
CA ASP A 165 16.27 4.60 0.84
C ASP A 165 15.54 5.42 -0.23
N GLU A 166 14.63 4.76 -0.97
CA GLU A 166 13.81 5.32 -2.04
C GLU A 166 14.57 6.19 -3.07
N PRO A 167 15.64 5.66 -3.71
CA PRO A 167 16.58 6.45 -4.52
C PRO A 167 15.97 7.10 -5.77
N THR A 168 14.82 6.64 -6.22
CA THR A 168 14.12 7.15 -7.41
C THR A 168 12.90 8.01 -7.07
N ALA A 169 12.58 8.17 -5.78
CA ALA A 169 11.47 9.00 -5.35
C ALA A 169 11.65 10.46 -5.80
N HIS A 170 10.56 11.06 -6.28
CA HIS A 170 10.54 12.45 -6.75
C HIS A 170 11.38 12.77 -8.00
N LEU A 171 11.89 11.76 -8.70
CA LEU A 171 12.55 11.93 -10.00
C LEU A 171 11.52 11.80 -11.12
N ASP A 172 11.72 12.58 -12.20
CA ASP A 172 11.02 12.32 -13.46
C ASP A 172 11.49 11.00 -14.09
N LEU A 173 10.72 10.48 -15.03
CA LEU A 173 10.96 9.18 -15.66
C LEU A 173 12.36 9.05 -16.28
N SER A 174 12.88 10.13 -16.90
CA SER A 174 14.20 10.13 -17.53
C SER A 174 15.33 10.03 -16.51
N ASN A 175 15.25 10.82 -15.44
CA ASN A 175 16.22 10.78 -14.35
C ASN A 175 16.13 9.47 -13.55
N GLN A 176 14.92 8.96 -13.33
CA GLN A 176 14.71 7.65 -12.70
C GLN A 176 15.42 6.55 -13.49
N HIS A 177 15.15 6.46 -14.80
CA HIS A 177 15.78 5.47 -15.66
C HIS A 177 17.31 5.60 -15.64
N ARG A 178 17.86 6.82 -15.77
CA ARG A 178 19.30 7.06 -15.72
C ARG A 178 19.94 6.56 -14.42
N VAL A 179 19.31 6.83 -13.26
CA VAL A 179 19.80 6.38 -11.95
C VAL A 179 19.78 4.85 -11.86
N LEU A 180 18.69 4.21 -12.29
CA LEU A 180 18.55 2.75 -12.27
C LEU A 180 19.54 2.05 -13.19
N GLU A 181 19.77 2.59 -14.39
CA GLU A 181 20.78 2.05 -15.33
C GLU A 181 22.20 2.14 -14.77
N ILE A 182 22.56 3.26 -14.12
CA ILE A 182 23.87 3.41 -13.47
C ILE A 182 24.01 2.39 -12.34
N MET A 183 22.98 2.21 -11.50
CA MET A 183 23.00 1.22 -10.43
C MET A 183 23.16 -0.21 -10.97
N ASN A 184 22.46 -0.54 -12.06
CA ASN A 184 22.57 -1.84 -12.73
C ASN A 184 23.99 -2.06 -13.29
N GLN A 185 24.59 -1.06 -13.90
CA GLN A 185 25.98 -1.16 -14.40
C GLN A 185 26.96 -1.39 -13.23
N LEU A 186 26.81 -0.68 -12.13
CA LEU A 186 27.65 -0.84 -10.93
C LEU A 186 27.45 -2.20 -10.26
N SER A 187 26.22 -2.73 -10.25
CA SER A 187 25.93 -4.09 -9.77
C SER A 187 26.66 -5.14 -10.58
N ASN A 188 26.63 -5.03 -11.91
CA ASN A 188 27.38 -5.89 -12.84
C ASN A 188 28.90 -5.78 -12.65
N GLN A 189 29.40 -4.70 -12.05
CA GLN A 189 30.82 -4.53 -11.66
C GLN A 189 31.14 -5.08 -10.27
N GLY A 190 30.14 -5.64 -9.56
CA GLY A 190 30.30 -6.30 -8.27
C GLY A 190 29.87 -5.50 -7.03
N LEU A 191 29.35 -4.29 -7.20
CA LEU A 191 28.78 -3.52 -6.10
C LEU A 191 27.38 -4.07 -5.76
N SER A 192 27.11 -4.35 -4.49
CA SER A 192 25.82 -4.91 -4.05
C SER A 192 24.90 -3.81 -3.53
N PHE A 193 23.59 -3.97 -3.76
CA PHE A 193 22.59 -2.96 -3.37
C PHE A 193 21.48 -3.58 -2.53
N ILE A 194 21.04 -2.87 -1.48
CA ILE A 194 19.74 -3.06 -0.85
C ILE A 194 18.95 -1.78 -1.01
N ILE A 195 17.84 -1.83 -1.72
CA ILE A 195 17.08 -0.67 -2.15
C ILE A 195 15.68 -0.73 -1.55
N SER A 196 15.31 0.23 -0.70
CA SER A 196 13.92 0.38 -0.34
C SER A 196 13.15 1.08 -1.47
N SER A 197 11.97 0.60 -1.78
CA SER A 197 11.10 1.24 -2.77
C SER A 197 9.63 0.97 -2.46
N HIS A 198 8.76 1.81 -3.00
CA HIS A 198 7.32 1.58 -3.07
C HIS A 198 6.85 1.28 -4.51
N ALA A 199 7.78 1.27 -5.49
CA ALA A 199 7.52 1.04 -6.91
C ALA A 199 7.90 -0.41 -7.32
N PRO A 200 6.93 -1.34 -7.43
CA PRO A 200 7.23 -2.73 -7.80
C PRO A 200 7.76 -2.87 -9.23
N ASN A 201 7.48 -1.90 -10.10
CA ASN A 201 7.93 -1.96 -11.49
C ASN A 201 9.45 -1.86 -11.64
N ASP A 202 10.11 -1.05 -10.80
CA ASP A 202 11.58 -0.96 -10.80
C ASP A 202 12.20 -2.31 -10.40
N ALA A 203 11.62 -2.95 -9.38
CA ALA A 203 12.08 -4.26 -8.92
C ALA A 203 11.86 -5.38 -9.97
N LEU A 204 10.77 -5.32 -10.77
CA LEU A 204 10.55 -6.29 -11.85
C LEU A 204 11.67 -6.27 -12.89
N VAL A 205 12.28 -5.10 -13.13
CA VAL A 205 13.28 -4.89 -14.17
C VAL A 205 14.69 -5.13 -13.64
N TYR A 206 14.98 -4.65 -12.43
CA TYR A 206 16.36 -4.52 -11.95
C TYR A 206 16.70 -5.42 -10.75
N ALA A 207 15.72 -5.99 -10.03
CA ALA A 207 16.02 -6.80 -8.87
C ALA A 207 16.42 -8.22 -9.21
N ASP A 208 17.44 -8.72 -8.52
CA ASP A 208 17.74 -10.17 -8.46
C ASP A 208 16.80 -10.87 -7.47
N ASN A 209 16.60 -10.23 -6.31
CA ASN A 209 15.64 -10.68 -5.30
C ASN A 209 14.80 -9.51 -4.77
N VAL A 210 13.61 -9.85 -4.26
CA VAL A 210 12.67 -8.93 -3.66
C VAL A 210 12.26 -9.45 -2.29
N LEU A 211 12.22 -8.55 -1.31
CA LEU A 211 11.64 -8.78 0.00
C LEU A 211 10.38 -7.91 0.13
N LEU A 212 9.22 -8.54 0.32
CA LEU A 212 7.97 -7.84 0.59
C LEU A 212 7.79 -7.65 2.09
N LEU A 213 7.75 -6.38 2.51
CA LEU A 213 7.58 -5.98 3.91
C LEU A 213 6.20 -5.38 4.13
N ASN A 214 5.40 -5.99 5.02
CA ASN A 214 4.06 -5.52 5.38
C ASN A 214 3.92 -5.39 6.90
N GLY A 215 3.80 -4.15 7.39
CA GLY A 215 3.67 -3.89 8.83
C GLY A 215 4.81 -4.45 9.67
N GLY A 216 6.04 -4.44 9.15
CA GLY A 216 7.23 -4.95 9.82
C GLY A 216 7.47 -6.47 9.69
N TRP A 217 6.57 -7.21 9.04
CA TRP A 217 6.71 -8.64 8.76
C TRP A 217 7.15 -8.87 7.32
N VAL A 218 8.05 -9.84 7.12
CA VAL A 218 8.35 -10.35 5.77
C VAL A 218 7.22 -11.26 5.34
N THR A 219 6.52 -10.87 4.28
CA THR A 219 5.42 -11.68 3.71
C THR A 219 5.91 -12.60 2.60
N GLU A 220 6.95 -12.21 1.89
CA GLU A 220 7.56 -13.01 0.83
C GLU A 220 9.01 -12.55 0.58
N TYR A 221 9.90 -13.48 0.14
CA TYR A 221 11.29 -13.19 -0.20
C TYR A 221 11.79 -14.15 -1.28
N GLY A 222 12.32 -13.61 -2.36
CA GLY A 222 12.84 -14.40 -3.48
C GLY A 222 12.89 -13.62 -4.80
N PRO A 223 13.10 -14.32 -5.93
CA PRO A 223 13.13 -13.69 -7.25
C PRO A 223 11.85 -12.93 -7.57
N PRO A 224 11.93 -11.79 -8.32
CA PRO A 224 10.77 -10.95 -8.63
C PRO A 224 9.58 -11.72 -9.24
N LYS A 225 9.86 -12.69 -10.12
CA LYS A 225 8.83 -13.50 -10.81
C LYS A 225 7.97 -14.33 -9.86
N GLU A 226 8.55 -14.77 -8.74
CA GLU A 226 7.90 -15.62 -7.75
C GLU A 226 7.25 -14.78 -6.65
N THR A 227 7.89 -13.67 -6.29
CA THR A 227 7.51 -12.80 -5.18
C THR A 227 6.44 -11.76 -5.57
N LEU A 228 6.54 -11.16 -6.78
CA LEU A 228 5.65 -10.10 -7.23
C LEU A 228 4.39 -10.65 -7.90
N THR A 229 3.62 -11.46 -7.18
CA THR A 229 2.35 -12.01 -7.65
C THR A 229 1.17 -11.10 -7.28
N GLU A 230 0.08 -11.17 -8.03
CA GLU A 230 -1.14 -10.38 -7.77
C GLU A 230 -1.65 -10.53 -6.32
N PRO A 231 -1.74 -11.74 -5.74
CA PRO A 231 -2.18 -11.90 -4.35
C PRO A 231 -1.24 -11.22 -3.35
N MET A 232 0.09 -11.38 -3.51
CA MET A 232 1.08 -10.81 -2.61
C MET A 232 1.09 -9.27 -2.69
N LEU A 233 1.11 -8.72 -3.90
CA LEU A 233 1.05 -7.28 -4.13
C LEU A 233 -0.26 -6.69 -3.59
N SER A 234 -1.38 -7.35 -3.83
CA SER A 234 -2.68 -6.90 -3.32
C SER A 234 -2.72 -6.90 -1.78
N SER A 235 -2.13 -7.89 -1.14
CA SER A 235 -2.00 -7.97 0.32
C SER A 235 -1.13 -6.84 0.88
N VAL A 236 0.04 -6.60 0.28
CA VAL A 236 0.99 -5.58 0.75
C VAL A 236 0.47 -4.17 0.52
N TYR A 237 -0.04 -3.88 -0.70
CA TYR A 237 -0.48 -2.53 -1.05
C TYR A 237 -1.93 -2.21 -0.68
N GLY A 238 -2.74 -3.23 -0.35
CA GLY A 238 -4.15 -3.07 0.01
C GLY A 238 -5.05 -2.64 -1.15
N ILE A 239 -4.60 -2.88 -2.39
CA ILE A 239 -5.33 -2.62 -3.63
C ILE A 239 -5.25 -3.84 -4.55
N LYS A 240 -6.28 -4.11 -5.34
CA LYS A 240 -6.19 -5.14 -6.38
C LYS A 240 -5.18 -4.71 -7.43
N THR A 241 -4.21 -5.55 -7.68
CA THR A 241 -3.18 -5.35 -8.70
C THR A 241 -3.33 -6.39 -9.79
N GLU A 242 -2.78 -6.08 -10.96
CA GLU A 242 -2.66 -6.98 -12.10
C GLU A 242 -1.21 -6.97 -12.56
N VAL A 243 -0.66 -8.16 -12.81
CA VAL A 243 0.68 -8.32 -13.37
C VAL A 243 0.56 -8.54 -14.87
N ILE A 244 1.04 -7.58 -15.64
CA ILE A 244 1.04 -7.67 -17.11
C ILE A 244 2.25 -8.46 -17.55
N PHE A 245 2.02 -9.49 -18.36
CA PHE A 245 3.08 -10.35 -18.90
C PHE A 245 3.36 -9.99 -20.38
N GLY A 246 4.61 -10.10 -20.78
CA GLY A 246 5.05 -10.03 -22.17
C GLY A 246 5.74 -11.32 -22.58
N LEU A 247 5.81 -11.59 -23.89
CA LEU A 247 6.58 -12.69 -24.46
C LEU A 247 8.02 -12.26 -24.71
N GLU A 248 8.97 -13.03 -24.20
CA GLU A 248 10.40 -12.88 -24.49
C GLU A 248 11.03 -14.28 -24.61
N ASN A 249 11.63 -14.56 -25.78
CA ASN A 249 12.19 -15.88 -26.10
C ASN A 249 11.19 -17.03 -25.80
N ASP A 250 9.95 -16.88 -26.24
CA ASP A 250 8.83 -17.81 -26.03
C ASP A 250 8.46 -18.10 -24.56
N LYS A 251 8.90 -17.25 -23.64
CA LYS A 251 8.54 -17.32 -22.20
C LYS A 251 7.72 -16.10 -21.81
N LEU A 252 6.68 -16.33 -21.03
CA LEU A 252 5.94 -15.26 -20.38
C LEU A 252 6.78 -14.71 -19.22
N ILE A 253 7.12 -13.41 -19.32
CA ILE A 253 7.81 -12.69 -18.25
C ILE A 253 6.95 -11.52 -17.77
N PRO A 254 6.92 -11.25 -16.46
CA PRO A 254 6.19 -10.08 -15.95
C PRO A 254 6.87 -8.80 -16.45
N ARG A 255 6.07 -7.87 -16.97
CA ARG A 255 6.52 -6.60 -17.56
C ARG A 255 6.10 -5.39 -16.76
N ALA A 256 4.93 -5.44 -16.12
CA ALA A 256 4.45 -4.34 -15.31
C ALA A 256 3.47 -4.82 -14.26
N VAL A 257 3.47 -4.14 -13.12
CA VAL A 257 2.42 -4.19 -12.10
C VAL A 257 1.58 -2.93 -12.24
N VAL A 258 0.28 -3.12 -12.45
CA VAL A 258 -0.66 -2.00 -12.55
C VAL A 258 -1.79 -2.17 -11.53
N PRO A 259 -2.32 -1.07 -10.97
CA PRO A 259 -3.55 -1.15 -10.21
C PRO A 259 -4.67 -1.65 -11.13
N ARG A 260 -5.38 -2.69 -10.72
CA ARG A 260 -6.55 -3.14 -11.44
C ARG A 260 -7.59 -2.03 -11.38
N ARG A 261 -7.92 -1.44 -12.50
CA ARG A 261 -9.01 -0.44 -12.52
C ARG A 261 -10.28 -1.12 -12.02
N PRO A 262 -10.98 -0.55 -11.03
CA PRO A 262 -12.36 -0.92 -10.82
C PRO A 262 -13.06 -0.75 -12.18
N LEU A 263 -13.72 -1.80 -12.66
CA LEU A 263 -14.48 -1.72 -13.89
C LEU A 263 -15.35 -0.46 -13.81
N LYS A 264 -15.17 0.48 -14.73
CA LYS A 264 -16.12 1.58 -14.93
C LYS A 264 -17.41 0.92 -15.39
N MET A 265 -18.34 0.73 -14.46
CA MET A 265 -19.68 0.27 -14.80
C MET A 265 -20.39 1.43 -15.50
N THR A 266 -20.29 1.47 -16.80
CA THR A 266 -21.13 2.35 -17.62
C THR A 266 -22.56 1.86 -17.50
N PRO A 267 -23.55 2.74 -17.28
CA PRO A 267 -24.96 2.36 -17.32
C PRO A 267 -25.26 1.75 -18.71
N GLY A 268 -25.43 0.42 -18.78
CA GLY A 268 -25.68 -0.31 -20.04
C GLY A 268 -24.71 -1.47 -20.31
N SER A 269 -23.53 -1.54 -19.69
CA SER A 269 -22.56 -2.65 -19.89
C SER A 269 -22.75 -3.84 -18.94
N LEU A 270 -23.79 -3.81 -18.10
CA LEU A 270 -24.11 -4.87 -17.13
C LEU A 270 -24.86 -6.07 -17.74
N VAL A 271 -24.97 -6.14 -19.05
CA VAL A 271 -25.72 -7.18 -19.76
C VAL A 271 -24.81 -8.20 -20.46
N ASP A 272 -23.50 -8.07 -20.34
CA ASP A 272 -22.55 -9.07 -20.82
C ASP A 272 -22.49 -10.24 -19.83
N HIS A 273 -22.59 -11.46 -20.34
CA HIS A 273 -22.50 -12.70 -19.57
C HIS A 273 -21.23 -12.88 -18.74
N ASP A 274 -20.22 -12.06 -18.96
CA ASP A 274 -18.94 -12.01 -18.22
C ASP A 274 -18.90 -10.92 -17.11
N SER A 275 -20.05 -10.34 -16.71
CA SER A 275 -20.05 -9.34 -15.66
C SER A 275 -19.76 -9.96 -14.28
N PRO A 276 -19.05 -9.25 -13.38
CA PRO A 276 -18.79 -9.72 -12.02
C PRO A 276 -20.05 -10.11 -11.25
N LEU A 277 -21.20 -9.52 -11.58
CA LEU A 277 -22.50 -9.84 -10.99
C LEU A 277 -23.03 -11.19 -11.46
N SER A 278 -22.90 -11.54 -12.74
CA SER A 278 -23.28 -12.86 -13.24
C SER A 278 -22.49 -13.95 -12.53
N GLN A 279 -21.19 -13.77 -12.37
CA GLN A 279 -20.32 -14.71 -11.65
C GLN A 279 -20.66 -14.81 -10.16
N ILE A 280 -21.02 -13.68 -9.50
CA ILE A 280 -21.48 -13.69 -8.11
C ILE A 280 -22.76 -14.49 -7.97
N PHE A 281 -23.74 -14.31 -8.86
CA PHE A 281 -25.00 -15.06 -8.83
C PHE A 281 -24.83 -16.52 -9.24
N GLU A 282 -23.93 -16.86 -10.15
CA GLU A 282 -23.60 -18.23 -10.52
C GLU A 282 -22.92 -18.98 -9.36
N ASN A 283 -21.93 -18.35 -8.71
CA ASN A 283 -21.25 -18.93 -7.55
C ASN A 283 -22.15 -19.06 -6.31
N SER A 284 -23.20 -18.25 -6.19
CA SER A 284 -24.16 -18.28 -5.07
C SER A 284 -25.22 -19.39 -5.17
N LEU A 285 -25.17 -20.24 -6.19
CA LEU A 285 -26.03 -21.41 -6.30
C LEU A 285 -25.74 -22.48 -5.22
N ILE A 286 -24.56 -22.44 -4.62
CA ILE A 286 -24.08 -23.45 -3.66
C ILE A 286 -24.05 -22.93 -2.23
N THR A 287 -23.68 -21.65 -2.02
CA THR A 287 -23.59 -21.02 -0.69
C THR A 287 -24.01 -19.56 -0.72
N PRO A 288 -24.70 -19.04 0.33
CA PRO A 288 -25.03 -17.62 0.43
C PRO A 288 -23.78 -16.75 0.35
N GLN A 289 -23.83 -15.67 -0.46
CA GLN A 289 -22.72 -14.74 -0.64
C GLN A 289 -23.01 -13.41 0.05
N LEU A 290 -22.16 -13.00 1.00
CA LEU A 290 -22.25 -11.69 1.64
C LEU A 290 -21.22 -10.72 1.06
N ILE A 291 -21.68 -9.56 0.62
CA ILE A 291 -20.86 -8.49 0.06
C ILE A 291 -20.95 -7.25 0.94
N LEU A 292 -19.84 -6.84 1.54
CA LEU A 292 -19.72 -5.60 2.29
C LEU A 292 -19.28 -4.47 1.35
N VAL A 293 -20.14 -3.48 1.19
CA VAL A 293 -19.88 -2.29 0.36
C VAL A 293 -19.42 -1.16 1.27
N THR A 294 -18.20 -0.66 1.06
CA THR A 294 -17.63 0.40 1.89
C THR A 294 -17.01 1.52 1.06
N GLY A 295 -16.75 2.68 1.67
CA GLY A 295 -16.16 3.85 1.03
C GLY A 295 -16.51 5.15 1.74
N LEU A 296 -15.93 6.27 1.27
CA LEU A 296 -16.16 7.59 1.85
C LEU A 296 -17.65 8.02 1.79
N SER A 297 -18.05 8.95 2.65
CA SER A 297 -19.38 9.55 2.58
C SER A 297 -19.54 10.29 1.25
N GLY A 298 -20.66 10.10 0.57
CA GLY A 298 -20.89 10.70 -0.76
C GLY A 298 -20.30 9.90 -1.94
N ALA A 299 -19.64 8.78 -1.73
CA ALA A 299 -19.04 7.94 -2.79
C ALA A 299 -20.07 7.16 -3.63
N GLY A 300 -21.37 7.48 -3.59
CA GLY A 300 -22.41 6.87 -4.43
C GLY A 300 -22.88 5.48 -4.00
N LYS A 301 -22.55 4.98 -2.80
CA LYS A 301 -22.91 3.63 -2.32
C LYS A 301 -24.40 3.30 -2.42
N THR A 302 -25.27 4.20 -1.92
CA THR A 302 -26.73 4.05 -2.01
C THR A 302 -27.21 4.03 -3.47
N THR A 303 -26.65 4.87 -4.32
CA THR A 303 -26.96 4.90 -5.76
C THR A 303 -26.57 3.60 -6.44
N TRP A 304 -25.39 3.07 -6.10
CA TRP A 304 -24.93 1.78 -6.60
C TRP A 304 -25.85 0.63 -6.17
N CYS A 305 -26.24 0.57 -4.89
CA CYS A 305 -27.21 -0.42 -4.39
C CYS A 305 -28.57 -0.29 -5.09
N ALA A 306 -29.02 0.92 -5.37
CA ALA A 306 -30.29 1.14 -6.09
C ALA A 306 -30.22 0.67 -7.56
N GLN A 307 -29.09 0.87 -8.23
CA GLN A 307 -28.85 0.36 -9.58
C GLN A 307 -28.80 -1.16 -9.58
N LEU A 308 -28.10 -1.77 -8.62
CA LEU A 308 -28.03 -3.21 -8.45
C LEU A 308 -29.42 -3.82 -8.26
N ALA A 309 -30.25 -3.25 -7.37
CA ALA A 309 -31.64 -3.67 -7.14
C ALA A 309 -32.46 -3.64 -8.44
N LYS A 310 -32.35 -2.54 -9.19
CA LYS A 310 -33.06 -2.36 -10.47
C LYS A 310 -32.64 -3.38 -11.52
N LEU A 311 -31.36 -3.71 -11.59
CA LEU A 311 -30.83 -4.70 -12.54
C LEU A 311 -31.26 -6.12 -12.18
N ALA A 312 -31.13 -6.52 -10.91
CA ALA A 312 -31.60 -7.80 -10.42
C ALA A 312 -33.09 -8.00 -10.72
N SER A 313 -33.92 -6.97 -10.43
CA SER A 313 -35.35 -7.02 -10.75
C SER A 313 -35.65 -7.14 -12.26
N LYS A 314 -34.84 -6.50 -13.13
CA LYS A 314 -34.96 -6.65 -14.60
C LYS A 314 -34.63 -8.06 -15.09
N GLN A 315 -33.77 -8.76 -14.38
CA GLN A 315 -33.41 -10.16 -14.65
C GLN A 315 -34.40 -11.17 -14.04
N GLY A 316 -35.49 -10.70 -13.43
CA GLY A 316 -36.51 -11.55 -12.81
C GLY A 316 -36.10 -12.07 -11.41
N LEU A 317 -35.03 -11.56 -10.82
CA LEU A 317 -34.59 -11.92 -9.47
C LEU A 317 -35.43 -11.18 -8.41
N SER A 318 -35.74 -11.88 -7.32
CA SER A 318 -36.44 -11.30 -6.17
C SER A 318 -35.49 -10.46 -5.36
N VAL A 319 -35.83 -9.16 -5.16
CA VAL A 319 -35.03 -8.21 -4.42
C VAL A 319 -35.73 -7.77 -3.15
N THR A 320 -35.05 -7.93 -2.02
CA THR A 320 -35.57 -7.60 -0.69
C THR A 320 -34.61 -6.66 0.06
N GLY A 321 -35.06 -6.11 1.17
CA GLY A 321 -34.24 -5.23 1.99
C GLY A 321 -34.64 -3.76 1.89
N ILE A 322 -33.72 -2.88 2.25
CA ILE A 322 -33.93 -1.43 2.35
C ILE A 322 -32.82 -0.60 1.71
N LEU A 323 -33.20 0.56 1.21
CA LEU A 323 -32.29 1.63 0.77
C LEU A 323 -32.54 2.91 1.60
N SER A 324 -31.48 3.68 1.85
CA SER A 324 -31.51 4.92 2.64
C SER A 324 -31.13 6.13 1.78
N PRO A 325 -31.94 6.50 0.76
CA PRO A 325 -31.62 7.59 -0.15
C PRO A 325 -31.62 8.96 0.55
N GLY A 326 -30.68 9.83 0.15
CA GLY A 326 -30.68 11.22 0.60
C GLY A 326 -31.87 12.00 0.07
N ILE A 327 -32.46 12.88 0.89
CA ILE A 327 -33.47 13.87 0.50
C ILE A 327 -32.77 15.22 0.33
N PHE A 328 -32.90 15.84 -0.85
CA PHE A 328 -32.20 17.05 -1.21
C PHE A 328 -33.16 18.22 -1.46
N LYS A 329 -32.71 19.44 -1.14
CA LYS A 329 -33.33 20.70 -1.56
C LYS A 329 -32.25 21.54 -2.27
N GLY A 330 -32.30 21.58 -3.61
CA GLY A 330 -31.17 22.01 -4.41
C GLY A 330 -29.98 21.03 -4.17
N ASP A 331 -28.78 21.58 -4.00
CA ASP A 331 -27.55 20.76 -3.74
C ASP A 331 -27.37 20.37 -2.26
N ARG A 332 -28.27 20.86 -1.37
CA ARG A 332 -28.13 20.59 0.07
C ARG A 332 -28.96 19.39 0.49
N LYS A 333 -28.30 18.39 1.11
CA LYS A 333 -28.97 17.24 1.74
C LYS A 333 -29.69 17.71 3.01
N ILE A 334 -31.02 17.57 3.05
CA ILE A 334 -31.89 18.03 4.15
C ILE A 334 -32.50 16.86 4.94
N GLY A 335 -32.41 15.65 4.44
CA GLY A 335 -32.96 14.46 5.10
C GLY A 335 -32.42 13.17 4.57
N ILE A 336 -32.89 12.08 5.16
CA ILE A 336 -32.66 10.71 4.73
C ILE A 336 -34.03 10.04 4.63
N GLY A 337 -34.28 9.37 3.51
CA GLY A 337 -35.45 8.50 3.34
C GLY A 337 -35.12 7.05 3.72
N VAL A 338 -36.13 6.22 3.86
CA VAL A 338 -36.01 4.76 3.83
C VAL A 338 -37.00 4.21 2.82
N LYS A 339 -36.51 3.33 1.96
CA LYS A 339 -37.31 2.66 0.94
C LYS A 339 -37.20 1.14 1.11
N VAL A 340 -38.34 0.50 1.26
CA VAL A 340 -38.46 -0.97 1.29
C VAL A 340 -38.50 -1.49 -0.15
N LEU A 341 -37.61 -2.43 -0.50
CA LEU A 341 -37.41 -2.83 -1.89
C LEU A 341 -38.52 -3.77 -2.43
N HIS A 342 -39.03 -4.68 -1.61
CA HIS A 342 -40.03 -5.66 -2.07
C HIS A 342 -41.45 -5.07 -2.17
N THR A 343 -41.80 -4.04 -1.36
CA THR A 343 -43.10 -3.35 -1.43
C THR A 343 -43.01 -2.06 -2.23
N ASN A 344 -41.82 -1.53 -2.46
CA ASN A 344 -41.55 -0.23 -3.06
C ASN A 344 -42.07 0.98 -2.25
N GLU A 345 -42.50 0.76 -1.03
CA GLU A 345 -42.94 1.81 -0.11
C GLU A 345 -41.74 2.61 0.43
N HIS A 346 -42.00 3.89 0.76
CA HIS A 346 -40.94 4.75 1.30
C HIS A 346 -41.49 5.67 2.39
N ARG A 347 -40.62 6.02 3.36
CA ARG A 347 -40.88 6.99 4.43
C ARG A 347 -39.68 7.91 4.62
N GLN A 348 -39.91 9.06 5.29
CA GLN A 348 -38.80 9.88 5.76
C GLN A 348 -38.21 9.24 7.02
N LEU A 349 -36.90 8.92 7.00
CA LEU A 349 -36.19 8.26 8.07
C LEU A 349 -35.55 9.24 9.05
N ALA A 350 -34.96 10.35 8.54
CA ALA A 350 -34.29 11.32 9.37
C ALA A 350 -34.33 12.74 8.78
N LYS A 351 -34.26 13.72 9.67
CA LYS A 351 -34.17 15.17 9.36
C LYS A 351 -32.84 15.71 9.86
N LEU A 352 -32.38 16.79 9.23
CA LEU A 352 -31.23 17.53 9.71
C LEU A 352 -31.52 18.09 11.10
N ARG A 353 -30.61 17.94 12.05
CA ARG A 353 -30.68 18.48 13.38
C ARG A 353 -30.44 20.00 13.33
N GLU A 354 -31.14 20.78 14.12
CA GLU A 354 -30.93 22.22 14.22
C GLU A 354 -29.65 22.55 14.98
N ASP A 355 -29.34 21.76 16.05
CA ASP A 355 -28.10 21.88 16.83
C ASP A 355 -27.26 20.60 16.70
N GLU A 356 -25.99 20.71 16.27
CA GLU A 356 -25.07 19.57 16.21
C GLU A 356 -24.54 19.23 17.64
N ASP A 357 -24.83 18.04 18.15
CA ASP A 357 -24.23 17.52 19.38
C ASP A 357 -23.26 16.37 19.04
N ALA A 358 -21.96 16.67 19.10
CA ALA A 358 -20.89 15.72 18.79
C ALA A 358 -20.84 14.49 19.72
N ARG A 359 -21.52 14.51 20.86
CA ARG A 359 -21.58 13.37 21.82
C ARG A 359 -22.55 12.29 21.37
N LEU A 360 -23.39 12.56 20.38
CA LEU A 360 -24.37 11.60 19.88
C LEU A 360 -23.79 10.69 18.81
N ALA A 361 -24.28 9.47 18.70
CA ALA A 361 -23.87 8.52 17.66
C ALA A 361 -24.19 9.01 16.24
N THR A 362 -25.18 9.92 16.10
CA THR A 362 -25.58 10.55 14.86
C THR A 362 -25.72 12.08 15.06
N PRO A 363 -24.59 12.81 15.12
CA PRO A 363 -24.58 14.23 15.50
C PRO A 363 -25.45 15.13 14.61
N ARG A 364 -25.51 14.81 13.31
CA ARG A 364 -26.19 15.65 12.28
C ARG A 364 -27.64 15.31 12.04
N TRP A 365 -28.11 14.13 12.47
CA TRP A 365 -29.41 13.58 12.09
C TRP A 365 -30.27 13.25 13.28
N THR A 366 -31.55 13.65 13.23
CA THR A 366 -32.61 13.18 14.12
C THR A 366 -33.43 12.14 13.39
N PHE A 367 -33.37 10.89 13.85
CA PHE A 367 -34.13 9.78 13.28
C PHE A 367 -35.55 9.75 13.81
N ASP A 368 -36.48 9.33 12.95
CA ASP A 368 -37.86 9.08 13.29
C ASP A 368 -38.00 7.63 13.81
N PRO A 369 -38.32 7.42 15.10
CA PRO A 369 -38.45 6.08 15.67
C PRO A 369 -39.52 5.22 14.97
N GLU A 370 -40.64 5.81 14.59
CA GLU A 370 -41.72 5.09 13.91
C GLU A 370 -41.29 4.60 12.52
N ALA A 371 -40.49 5.41 11.81
CA ALA A 371 -39.95 5.01 10.51
C ALA A 371 -38.91 3.87 10.65
N VAL A 372 -38.10 3.88 11.72
CA VAL A 372 -37.13 2.82 12.04
C VAL A 372 -37.85 1.52 12.38
N GLU A 373 -38.88 1.58 13.24
CA GLU A 373 -39.67 0.42 13.63
C GLU A 373 -40.42 -0.17 12.42
N TRP A 374 -41.06 0.67 11.61
CA TRP A 374 -41.73 0.26 10.39
C TRP A 374 -40.77 -0.45 9.43
N ALA A 375 -39.56 0.07 9.22
CA ALA A 375 -38.59 -0.53 8.32
C ALA A 375 -38.06 -1.88 8.87
N ASN A 376 -37.79 -1.98 10.18
CA ASN A 376 -37.43 -3.25 10.80
C ASN A 376 -38.53 -4.30 10.65
N LYS A 377 -39.78 -3.95 10.89
CA LYS A 377 -40.92 -4.85 10.68
C LYS A 377 -41.00 -5.35 9.25
N ASN A 378 -40.82 -4.47 8.25
CA ASN A 378 -40.78 -4.85 6.85
C ASN A 378 -39.58 -5.74 6.51
N LEU A 379 -38.43 -5.58 7.18
CA LEU A 379 -37.28 -6.46 7.03
C LEU A 379 -37.57 -7.86 7.61
N GLU A 380 -38.22 -7.95 8.77
CA GLU A 380 -38.61 -9.22 9.40
C GLU A 380 -39.66 -9.98 8.57
N GLU A 381 -40.67 -9.28 8.10
CA GLU A 381 -41.77 -9.85 7.31
C GLU A 381 -41.44 -10.10 5.83
N SER A 382 -40.30 -9.57 5.34
CA SER A 382 -39.93 -9.72 3.92
C SER A 382 -39.59 -11.16 3.57
N PRO A 383 -40.02 -11.63 2.39
CA PRO A 383 -39.68 -12.98 1.94
C PRO A 383 -38.17 -13.17 1.78
N VAL A 384 -37.73 -14.44 1.79
CA VAL A 384 -36.36 -14.78 1.35
C VAL A 384 -36.22 -14.44 -0.11
N GLY A 385 -35.23 -13.62 -0.48
CA GLY A 385 -35.01 -13.16 -1.84
C GLY A 385 -33.67 -13.60 -2.41
N ASP A 386 -33.53 -13.51 -3.75
CA ASP A 386 -32.26 -13.76 -4.41
C ASP A 386 -31.22 -12.70 -4.01
N LEU A 387 -31.65 -11.44 -3.83
CA LEU A 387 -30.80 -10.32 -3.45
C LEU A 387 -31.40 -9.59 -2.23
N LEU A 388 -30.63 -9.58 -1.13
CA LEU A 388 -30.92 -8.78 0.06
C LEU A 388 -30.01 -7.52 0.04
N ILE A 389 -30.58 -6.33 0.19
CA ILE A 389 -29.83 -5.09 0.30
C ILE A 389 -30.11 -4.44 1.66
N ILE A 390 -29.05 -4.15 2.42
CA ILE A 390 -29.11 -3.34 3.65
C ILE A 390 -28.20 -2.13 3.46
N ASP A 391 -28.81 -0.97 3.21
CA ASP A 391 -28.07 0.26 2.95
C ASP A 391 -27.81 1.01 4.25
N GLU A 392 -26.50 1.12 4.57
CA GLU A 392 -25.92 1.84 5.70
C GLU A 392 -26.13 1.19 7.08
N LEU A 393 -25.34 0.15 7.40
CA LEU A 393 -25.08 -0.26 8.78
C LEU A 393 -24.01 0.66 9.40
N GLY A 394 -24.35 1.27 10.51
CA GLY A 394 -23.55 2.28 11.21
C GLY A 394 -23.25 1.95 12.67
N PRO A 395 -22.86 2.98 13.46
CA PRO A 395 -22.60 2.83 14.89
C PRO A 395 -23.82 2.38 15.72
N LEU A 396 -25.03 2.66 15.25
CA LEU A 396 -26.24 2.25 15.95
C LEU A 396 -26.34 0.73 16.00
N GLU A 397 -26.12 0.07 14.87
CA GLU A 397 -26.22 -1.38 14.75
C GLU A 397 -25.05 -2.10 15.44
N PHE A 398 -23.81 -1.68 15.15
CA PHE A 398 -22.61 -2.38 15.63
C PHE A 398 -22.22 -2.09 17.07
N LEU A 399 -22.64 -0.95 17.65
CA LEU A 399 -22.21 -0.51 18.98
C LEU A 399 -23.33 -0.43 20.02
N ARG A 400 -24.58 -0.26 19.58
CA ARG A 400 -25.72 -0.07 20.47
C ARG A 400 -26.82 -1.10 20.31
N ASN A 401 -26.75 -1.92 19.27
CA ASN A 401 -27.82 -2.85 18.89
C ASN A 401 -29.16 -2.12 18.67
N GLU A 402 -29.09 -0.96 18.00
CA GLU A 402 -30.21 -0.10 17.61
C GLU A 402 -30.20 0.02 16.07
N GLY A 403 -31.16 0.73 15.47
CA GLY A 403 -31.23 0.92 14.01
C GLY A 403 -31.75 -0.30 13.27
N TRP A 404 -31.00 -0.81 12.28
CA TRP A 404 -31.41 -1.93 11.42
C TRP A 404 -31.15 -3.31 12.06
N VAL A 405 -31.68 -3.56 13.25
CA VAL A 405 -31.47 -4.81 14.02
C VAL A 405 -32.03 -6.03 13.27
N ALA A 406 -33.19 -5.88 12.65
CA ALA A 406 -33.78 -6.93 11.82
C ALA A 406 -32.89 -7.27 10.61
N GLY A 407 -32.23 -6.25 10.02
CA GLY A 407 -31.25 -6.43 8.95
C GLY A 407 -30.04 -7.25 9.40
N LEU A 408 -29.47 -6.96 10.59
CA LEU A 408 -28.40 -7.77 11.16
C LEU A 408 -28.81 -9.23 11.35
N SER A 409 -29.98 -9.45 11.92
CA SER A 409 -30.51 -10.80 12.19
C SER A 409 -30.68 -11.62 10.90
N ARG A 410 -31.14 -10.99 9.83
CA ARG A 410 -31.28 -11.65 8.52
C ARG A 410 -29.94 -11.99 7.88
N ILE A 411 -28.94 -11.10 8.02
CA ILE A 411 -27.60 -11.38 7.49
C ILE A 411 -26.98 -12.56 8.25
N ASP A 412 -27.14 -12.60 9.60
CA ASP A 412 -26.63 -13.69 10.42
C ASP A 412 -27.33 -15.03 10.17
N ALA A 413 -28.63 -15.01 9.86
CA ALA A 413 -29.39 -16.19 9.50
C ALA A 413 -29.00 -16.77 8.12
N GLY A 414 -28.43 -15.97 7.23
CA GLY A 414 -28.08 -16.39 5.88
C GLY A 414 -29.30 -16.57 4.96
N ASP A 415 -30.43 -15.91 5.27
CA ASP A 415 -31.70 -16.01 4.53
C ASP A 415 -31.67 -15.19 3.23
N TYR A 416 -30.67 -15.44 2.39
CA TYR A 416 -30.47 -14.78 1.10
C TYR A 416 -29.56 -15.65 0.20
N ARG A 417 -29.65 -15.45 -1.09
CA ARG A 417 -28.69 -15.99 -2.04
C ARG A 417 -27.46 -15.08 -2.17
N VAL A 418 -27.70 -13.78 -2.33
CA VAL A 418 -26.66 -12.73 -2.26
C VAL A 418 -27.15 -11.63 -1.34
N ALA A 419 -26.30 -11.16 -0.41
CA ALA A 419 -26.56 -9.97 0.39
C ALA A 419 -25.54 -8.88 0.09
N CYS A 420 -26.01 -7.65 -0.16
CA CYS A 420 -25.19 -6.44 -0.29
C CYS A 420 -25.45 -5.52 0.90
N VAL A 421 -24.43 -5.31 1.70
CA VAL A 421 -24.52 -4.54 2.95
C VAL A 421 -23.58 -3.37 2.91
N VAL A 422 -24.12 -2.16 3.02
CA VAL A 422 -23.29 -0.94 3.08
C VAL A 422 -22.82 -0.71 4.51
N VAL A 423 -21.50 -0.67 4.71
CA VAL A 423 -20.88 -0.47 6.01
C VAL A 423 -19.95 0.76 5.95
N ARG A 424 -19.96 1.58 6.99
CA ARG A 424 -19.02 2.70 7.10
C ARG A 424 -17.58 2.17 7.23
N SER A 425 -16.64 2.81 6.55
CA SER A 425 -15.26 2.30 6.42
C SER A 425 -14.57 2.05 7.77
N PHE A 426 -14.81 2.88 8.79
CA PHE A 426 -14.23 2.69 10.12
C PHE A 426 -14.84 1.52 10.91
N LEU A 427 -16.00 0.99 10.50
CA LEU A 427 -16.66 -0.18 11.09
C LEU A 427 -16.35 -1.48 10.34
N LEU A 428 -15.67 -1.41 9.20
CA LEU A 428 -15.34 -2.57 8.40
C LEU A 428 -14.59 -3.67 9.19
N PRO A 429 -13.62 -3.36 10.09
CA PRO A 429 -12.99 -4.40 10.91
C PRO A 429 -13.97 -5.16 11.79
N LYS A 430 -14.96 -4.47 12.38
CA LYS A 430 -16.00 -5.11 13.19
C LYS A 430 -16.96 -5.95 12.36
N ALA A 431 -17.31 -5.47 11.16
CA ALA A 431 -18.15 -6.22 10.23
C ALA A 431 -17.45 -7.51 9.78
N LEU A 432 -16.16 -7.45 9.48
CA LEU A 432 -15.36 -8.63 9.12
C LEU A 432 -15.15 -9.59 10.30
N GLN A 433 -15.07 -9.06 11.52
CA GLN A 433 -15.04 -9.91 12.72
C GLN A 433 -16.35 -10.70 12.89
N ARG A 434 -17.50 -10.08 12.56
CA ARG A 434 -18.83 -10.73 12.61
C ARG A 434 -19.05 -11.69 11.43
N TRP A 435 -18.58 -11.29 10.25
CA TRP A 435 -18.75 -12.03 9.00
C TRP A 435 -17.42 -12.23 8.27
N PRO A 436 -16.56 -13.16 8.77
CA PRO A 436 -15.21 -13.35 8.23
C PRO A 436 -15.15 -13.76 6.75
N GLN A 437 -16.23 -14.36 6.24
CA GLN A 437 -16.32 -14.85 4.85
C GLN A 437 -16.89 -13.81 3.86
N ALA A 438 -17.20 -12.59 4.34
CA ALA A 438 -17.78 -11.57 3.50
C ALA A 438 -16.78 -11.06 2.47
N LEU A 439 -17.23 -10.90 1.23
CA LEU A 439 -16.48 -10.20 0.19
C LEU A 439 -16.54 -8.70 0.42
N VAL A 440 -15.43 -7.99 0.28
CA VAL A 440 -15.39 -6.54 0.47
C VAL A 440 -15.30 -5.84 -0.88
N VAL A 441 -16.24 -4.94 -1.13
CA VAL A 441 -16.21 -4.02 -2.27
C VAL A 441 -15.95 -2.62 -1.74
N SER A 442 -14.77 -2.06 -2.05
CA SER A 442 -14.37 -0.71 -1.64
C SER A 442 -13.95 0.10 -2.86
N GLY A 443 -14.30 1.39 -2.89
CA GLY A 443 -13.87 2.30 -3.95
C GLY A 443 -14.82 3.49 -4.09
N ALA A 444 -14.39 4.51 -4.87
CA ALA A 444 -15.30 5.51 -5.38
C ALA A 444 -16.22 4.80 -6.39
N LEU A 445 -17.45 4.53 -5.96
CA LEU A 445 -18.54 4.04 -6.82
C LEU A 445 -19.03 5.24 -7.67
N ASN A 446 -18.12 5.77 -8.50
CA ASN A 446 -18.42 6.93 -9.32
C ASN A 446 -19.30 6.55 -10.52
N HIS A 447 -20.25 7.41 -10.78
CA HIS A 447 -21.26 7.50 -11.83
C HIS A 447 -20.75 7.18 -13.22
#